data_e0d5f0ebad07176b512d949efe1b318d
#
_entry.id   e0d5f0ebad07176b512d949efe1b318d
#
_cell.length_a   1.000
_cell.length_b   1.000
_cell.length_c   1.000
_cell.angle_alpha   90.00
_cell.angle_beta   90.00
_cell.angle_gamma   90.00
#
_symmetry.space_group_name_H-M   'P 1'
#
loop_
_entity.id
_entity.type
_entity.pdbx_description
1 polymer ?
#
loop_
_entity_poly.entity_id
_entity_poly.type
_entity_poly.pdbx_seq_one_letter_code
_entity_poly.pdbx_strand_id
1 'polypeptide(L)'
;MSSHAALSTLCYMEKDGKYLMLHRTVKKNDVNKDKWIGVGGHFEKDESPEECLLREVREETGYRLTSWRFRGIVTFVSGDGVTEYMHLFTADGFEGEPIACDEGQLEWVDIAQVWKLNIWEGDKIFFRLIDENVPFFSLKLVYNGSGGLVSAVLNGEPMELFDILNEDGSKSGIVRERGVAHRDGSLHETVHTWIVRRADGYADRPADIRGQTDRPADTPGQTGKGKGWEVLLQKRSAIKDSNPGCYDISSAGHLSSGDIPLDGALRELKEELGVEAFPEDCHYVGKHRGTFQAPFHGRMFHDNELSNVYILTGHFDEHEFSLQESEVESVRWMDFEECRRQIHEGTLPNCIYEDEFEMIGDYLERFCAQRGNLG
;
A
#
# COMPACT_ATOMS: atom_id res chain seq x y z
N MET A 1 37.13 -1.07 -5.73
CA MET A 1 37.36 -1.58 -4.36
C MET A 1 36.33 -2.70 -4.17
N SER A 2 36.78 -3.89 -3.80
CA SER A 2 35.87 -5.00 -3.49
C SER A 2 35.15 -4.62 -2.18
N SER A 3 33.89 -4.23 -2.26
CA SER A 3 33.05 -4.08 -1.07
C SER A 3 32.80 -5.50 -0.52
N HIS A 4 33.43 -5.84 0.59
CA HIS A 4 33.10 -7.06 1.29
C HIS A 4 31.71 -6.90 1.91
N ALA A 5 30.76 -7.73 1.49
CA ALA A 5 29.47 -7.81 2.15
C ALA A 5 29.66 -8.41 3.55
N ALA A 6 29.01 -7.84 4.56
CA ALA A 6 29.00 -8.39 5.89
C ALA A 6 28.05 -9.60 5.98
N LEU A 7 28.41 -10.58 6.80
CA LEU A 7 27.55 -11.71 7.16
C LEU A 7 27.25 -11.62 8.65
N SER A 8 25.99 -11.75 9.01
CA SER A 8 25.55 -11.71 10.41
C SER A 8 24.38 -12.65 10.69
N THR A 9 24.09 -12.83 11.96
CA THR A 9 22.86 -13.45 12.45
C THR A 9 21.99 -12.42 13.14
N LEU A 10 20.69 -12.65 13.09
CA LEU A 10 19.67 -11.88 13.83
C LEU A 10 18.65 -12.88 14.39
N CYS A 11 18.46 -12.88 15.70
CA CYS A 11 17.58 -13.83 16.37
C CYS A 11 16.54 -13.13 17.25
N TYR A 12 15.31 -13.50 17.09
CA TYR A 12 14.21 -13.13 18.00
C TYR A 12 13.87 -14.32 18.88
N MET A 13 14.27 -14.26 20.15
CA MET A 13 13.93 -15.26 21.16
C MET A 13 12.52 -14.99 21.65
N GLU A 14 11.68 -16.03 21.68
CA GLU A 14 10.27 -15.94 22.08
C GLU A 14 10.03 -16.69 23.38
N LYS A 15 9.30 -16.05 24.30
CA LYS A 15 8.81 -16.67 25.53
C LYS A 15 7.54 -15.96 26.00
N ASP A 16 6.50 -16.73 26.31
CA ASP A 16 5.24 -16.25 26.91
C ASP A 16 4.60 -15.11 26.10
N GLY A 17 4.64 -15.17 24.74
CA GLY A 17 4.10 -14.15 23.83
C GLY A 17 4.92 -12.88 23.76
N LYS A 18 6.20 -12.92 24.15
CA LYS A 18 7.14 -11.81 24.11
C LYS A 18 8.38 -12.15 23.31
N TYR A 19 8.96 -11.15 22.64
CA TYR A 19 10.31 -11.23 22.08
C TYR A 19 11.32 -10.60 23.01
N LEU A 20 12.52 -11.22 23.13
CA LEU A 20 13.67 -10.58 23.72
C LEU A 20 14.24 -9.58 22.70
N MET A 21 14.13 -8.30 23.03
CA MET A 21 14.59 -7.19 22.19
C MET A 21 15.81 -6.53 22.81
N LEU A 22 16.75 -6.14 21.97
CA LEU A 22 17.93 -5.36 22.34
C LEU A 22 17.75 -3.90 21.94
N HIS A 23 17.69 -2.99 22.92
CA HIS A 23 17.71 -1.54 22.68
C HIS A 23 19.16 -1.06 22.58
N ARG A 24 19.58 -0.66 21.39
CA ARG A 24 20.97 -0.25 21.07
C ARG A 24 21.26 1.16 21.56
N THR A 25 21.78 1.30 22.78
CA THR A 25 22.00 2.61 23.42
C THR A 25 23.46 2.97 23.67
N VAL A 26 24.37 2.01 23.59
CA VAL A 26 25.75 2.19 24.06
C VAL A 26 26.71 2.75 23.01
N LYS A 27 26.72 2.22 21.80
CA LYS A 27 27.66 2.61 20.73
C LYS A 27 27.27 3.96 20.11
N LYS A 28 28.21 4.92 20.06
CA LYS A 28 27.94 6.28 19.50
C LYS A 28 27.81 6.32 17.97
N ASN A 29 28.55 5.48 17.25
CA ASN A 29 28.59 5.41 15.79
C ASN A 29 27.98 4.07 15.33
N ASP A 30 26.75 3.80 15.74
CA ASP A 30 26.00 2.60 15.41
C ASP A 30 24.89 2.96 14.44
N VAL A 31 24.78 2.26 13.31
CA VAL A 31 23.64 2.39 12.37
C VAL A 31 22.32 2.08 13.06
N ASN A 32 22.36 1.21 14.08
CA ASN A 32 21.22 0.82 14.91
C ASN A 32 21.04 1.67 16.17
N LYS A 33 21.73 2.81 16.29
CA LYS A 33 21.60 3.66 17.47
C LYS A 33 20.15 4.02 17.78
N ASP A 34 19.74 3.82 19.03
CA ASP A 34 18.38 4.01 19.54
C ASP A 34 17.30 3.09 18.90
N LYS A 35 17.74 2.09 18.11
CA LYS A 35 16.84 1.07 17.55
C LYS A 35 16.67 -0.10 18.51
N TRP A 36 15.51 -0.74 18.38
CA TRP A 36 15.21 -2.03 18.98
C TRP A 36 15.38 -3.12 17.93
N ILE A 37 16.26 -4.06 18.18
CA ILE A 37 16.57 -5.17 17.26
C ILE A 37 16.54 -6.51 17.99
N GLY A 38 16.69 -7.60 17.27
CA GLY A 38 16.98 -8.92 17.84
C GLY A 38 18.42 -9.02 18.35
N VAL A 39 18.76 -10.14 18.98
CA VAL A 39 20.13 -10.47 19.38
C VAL A 39 20.89 -11.10 18.22
N GLY A 40 22.19 -10.87 18.11
CA GLY A 40 23.01 -11.43 17.05
C GLY A 40 24.18 -10.53 16.66
N GLY A 41 25.04 -11.04 15.79
CA GLY A 41 26.23 -10.31 15.38
C GLY A 41 26.88 -10.91 14.15
N HIS A 42 28.09 -10.43 13.85
CA HIS A 42 28.84 -10.83 12.67
C HIS A 42 29.51 -12.22 12.84
N PHE A 43 29.60 -12.93 11.71
CA PHE A 43 30.29 -14.20 11.67
C PHE A 43 31.78 -14.02 12.02
N GLU A 44 32.27 -14.93 12.81
CA GLU A 44 33.71 -15.16 12.93
C GLU A 44 34.22 -16.07 11.80
N LYS A 45 35.56 -16.19 11.73
CA LYS A 45 36.14 -17.02 10.68
C LYS A 45 35.71 -18.48 10.83
N ASP A 46 35.28 -19.08 9.72
CA ASP A 46 34.89 -20.48 9.58
C ASP A 46 33.59 -20.88 10.33
N GLU A 47 32.82 -19.91 10.84
CA GLU A 47 31.51 -20.20 11.46
C GLU A 47 30.41 -20.51 10.42
N SER A 48 29.55 -21.46 10.74
CA SER A 48 28.23 -21.61 10.12
C SER A 48 27.23 -20.60 10.71
N PRO A 49 26.06 -20.38 10.04
CA PRO A 49 25.01 -19.52 10.60
C PRO A 49 24.56 -19.95 12.00
N GLU A 50 24.46 -21.26 12.26
CA GLU A 50 24.06 -21.81 13.54
C GLU A 50 25.14 -21.63 14.63
N GLU A 51 26.42 -21.77 14.26
CA GLU A 51 27.54 -21.56 15.21
C GLU A 51 27.57 -20.09 15.64
N CYS A 52 27.48 -19.16 14.69
CA CYS A 52 27.39 -17.73 14.98
C CYS A 52 26.17 -17.41 15.86
N LEU A 53 24.98 -17.93 15.50
CA LEU A 53 23.78 -17.77 16.29
C LEU A 53 23.97 -18.18 17.76
N LEU A 54 24.50 -19.39 17.96
CA LEU A 54 24.67 -19.96 19.31
C LEU A 54 25.72 -19.20 20.15
N ARG A 55 26.78 -18.71 19.52
CA ARG A 55 27.82 -17.89 20.17
C ARG A 55 27.23 -16.53 20.56
N GLU A 56 26.66 -15.79 19.61
CA GLU A 56 26.16 -14.44 19.81
C GLU A 56 25.05 -14.40 20.87
N VAL A 57 24.08 -15.31 20.78
CA VAL A 57 23.01 -15.38 21.78
C VAL A 57 23.57 -15.64 23.17
N ARG A 58 24.58 -16.52 23.30
CA ARG A 58 25.20 -16.78 24.59
C ARG A 58 25.99 -15.57 25.13
N GLU A 59 26.72 -14.88 24.26
CA GLU A 59 27.55 -13.72 24.62
C GLU A 59 26.68 -12.54 25.02
N GLU A 60 25.65 -12.24 24.27
CA GLU A 60 24.80 -11.09 24.53
C GLU A 60 23.78 -11.31 25.64
N THR A 61 23.24 -12.53 25.79
CA THR A 61 22.12 -12.81 26.70
C THR A 61 22.44 -13.73 27.88
N GLY A 62 23.53 -14.52 27.82
CA GLY A 62 23.79 -15.59 28.77
C GLY A 62 22.99 -16.87 28.53
N TYR A 63 21.99 -16.84 27.70
CA TYR A 63 21.18 -18.04 27.39
C TYR A 63 21.88 -18.99 26.43
N ARG A 64 21.58 -20.26 26.55
CA ARG A 64 21.97 -21.32 25.63
C ARG A 64 20.72 -21.80 24.89
N LEU A 65 20.66 -21.62 23.57
CA LEU A 65 19.53 -22.11 22.77
C LEU A 65 19.47 -23.64 22.76
N THR A 66 18.25 -24.17 22.83
CA THR A 66 17.92 -25.59 22.72
C THR A 66 16.96 -25.88 21.56
N SER A 67 16.25 -24.86 21.08
CA SER A 67 15.36 -24.91 19.91
C SER A 67 15.38 -23.59 19.17
N TRP A 68 15.55 -23.63 17.84
CA TRP A 68 15.52 -22.48 16.97
C TRP A 68 15.06 -22.87 15.57
N ARG A 69 14.63 -21.87 14.79
CA ARG A 69 14.24 -22.02 13.40
C ARG A 69 14.91 -20.97 12.53
N PHE A 70 15.56 -21.39 11.44
CA PHE A 70 16.08 -20.51 10.42
C PHE A 70 14.92 -20.03 9.56
N ARG A 71 14.63 -18.73 9.57
CA ARG A 71 13.46 -18.12 8.92
C ARG A 71 13.77 -17.65 7.51
N GLY A 72 14.96 -17.15 7.25
CA GLY A 72 15.33 -16.61 5.94
C GLY A 72 16.61 -15.81 5.97
N ILE A 73 16.95 -15.23 4.81
CA ILE A 73 18.05 -14.29 4.65
C ILE A 73 17.47 -12.91 4.36
N VAL A 74 17.85 -11.95 5.20
CA VAL A 74 17.52 -10.54 4.98
C VAL A 74 18.77 -9.83 4.45
N THR A 75 18.70 -9.34 3.21
CA THR A 75 19.76 -8.53 2.61
C THR A 75 19.47 -7.07 2.93
N PHE A 76 20.22 -6.51 3.86
CA PHE A 76 20.15 -5.09 4.23
C PHE A 76 21.13 -4.30 3.39
N VAL A 77 20.67 -3.26 2.70
CA VAL A 77 21.52 -2.34 1.93
C VAL A 77 21.32 -0.95 2.50
N SER A 78 22.36 -0.43 3.15
CA SER A 78 22.35 0.91 3.74
C SER A 78 22.61 2.00 2.69
N GLY A 79 22.20 3.23 3.00
CA GLY A 79 22.34 4.37 2.09
C GLY A 79 23.80 4.77 1.80
N ASP A 80 24.76 4.32 2.58
CA ASP A 80 26.21 4.48 2.35
C ASP A 80 26.84 3.35 1.52
N GLY A 81 25.99 2.40 1.05
CA GLY A 81 26.37 1.32 0.15
C GLY A 81 26.94 0.08 0.83
N VAL A 82 26.85 -0.02 2.16
CA VAL A 82 27.18 -1.25 2.88
C VAL A 82 26.06 -2.28 2.63
N THR A 83 26.45 -3.50 2.29
CA THR A 83 25.54 -4.63 2.17
C THR A 83 25.80 -5.64 3.28
N GLU A 84 24.75 -6.04 3.97
CA GLU A 84 24.81 -7.05 5.01
C GLU A 84 23.78 -8.16 4.72
N TYR A 85 24.22 -9.40 4.82
CA TYR A 85 23.34 -10.58 4.71
C TYR A 85 23.09 -11.12 6.11
N MET A 86 21.94 -10.78 6.67
CA MET A 86 21.51 -11.22 7.99
C MET A 86 20.77 -12.56 7.90
N HIS A 87 21.28 -13.57 8.60
CA HIS A 87 20.64 -14.86 8.75
C HIS A 87 19.62 -14.75 9.88
N LEU A 88 18.32 -14.70 9.52
CA LEU A 88 17.22 -14.45 10.45
C LEU A 88 16.74 -15.75 11.10
N PHE A 89 16.75 -15.75 12.43
CA PHE A 89 16.28 -16.87 13.25
C PHE A 89 15.17 -16.45 14.22
N THR A 90 14.38 -17.40 14.62
CA THR A 90 13.52 -17.34 15.83
C THR A 90 13.89 -18.49 16.75
N ALA A 91 13.81 -18.30 18.05
CA ALA A 91 14.14 -19.34 19.04
C ALA A 91 13.09 -19.34 20.17
N ASP A 92 12.55 -20.51 20.45
CA ASP A 92 11.51 -20.77 21.48
C ASP A 92 11.98 -21.69 22.60
N GLY A 93 13.18 -22.25 22.51
CA GLY A 93 13.79 -23.08 23.53
C GLY A 93 15.18 -22.57 23.94
N PHE A 94 15.37 -22.30 25.22
CA PHE A 94 16.63 -21.86 25.77
C PHE A 94 16.73 -22.13 27.27
N GLU A 95 17.96 -22.21 27.77
CA GLU A 95 18.30 -22.46 29.19
C GLU A 95 19.37 -21.49 29.65
N GLY A 96 19.50 -21.31 30.97
CA GLY A 96 20.52 -20.46 31.60
C GLY A 96 19.90 -19.24 32.28
N GLU A 97 20.75 -18.34 32.71
CA GLU A 97 20.37 -17.11 33.38
C GLU A 97 20.81 -15.91 32.55
N PRO A 98 19.99 -14.84 32.53
CA PRO A 98 20.33 -13.65 31.75
C PRO A 98 21.55 -12.92 32.32
N ILE A 99 22.34 -12.35 31.43
CA ILE A 99 23.44 -11.44 31.78
C ILE A 99 23.16 -10.03 31.24
N ALA A 100 23.92 -9.05 31.74
CA ALA A 100 23.89 -7.72 31.14
C ALA A 100 24.57 -7.75 29.75
N CYS A 101 23.94 -7.11 28.78
CA CYS A 101 24.49 -6.97 27.44
C CYS A 101 25.34 -5.71 27.34
N ASP A 102 26.55 -5.81 26.81
CA ASP A 102 27.45 -4.67 26.63
C ASP A 102 27.05 -3.72 25.48
N GLU A 103 26.14 -4.14 24.63
CA GLU A 103 25.69 -3.39 23.45
C GLU A 103 24.45 -2.55 23.69
N GLY A 104 23.70 -2.83 24.75
CA GLY A 104 22.47 -2.13 25.06
C GLY A 104 21.66 -2.78 26.18
N GLN A 105 20.39 -2.48 26.20
CA GLN A 105 19.47 -2.99 27.22
C GLN A 105 18.58 -4.08 26.61
N LEU A 106 18.58 -5.26 27.22
CA LEU A 106 17.71 -6.37 26.86
C LEU A 106 16.37 -6.24 27.61
N GLU A 107 15.27 -6.41 26.89
CA GLU A 107 13.93 -6.37 27.44
C GLU A 107 13.01 -7.39 26.76
N TRP A 108 12.16 -8.07 27.55
CA TRP A 108 11.10 -8.90 27.04
C TRP A 108 9.89 -8.05 26.71
N VAL A 109 9.65 -7.79 25.42
CA VAL A 109 8.56 -6.95 24.90
C VAL A 109 7.44 -7.81 24.33
N ASP A 110 6.20 -7.50 24.72
CA ASP A 110 5.03 -8.17 24.13
C ASP A 110 5.06 -8.05 22.59
N ILE A 111 4.86 -9.16 21.88
CA ILE A 111 4.94 -9.21 20.40
C ILE A 111 4.02 -8.15 19.78
N ALA A 112 2.83 -7.94 20.34
CA ALA A 112 1.90 -6.91 19.88
C ALA A 112 2.42 -5.46 20.07
N GLN A 113 3.42 -5.24 20.93
CA GLN A 113 4.00 -3.92 21.19
C GLN A 113 5.29 -3.67 20.38
N VAL A 114 5.96 -4.71 19.87
CA VAL A 114 7.19 -4.59 19.07
C VAL A 114 7.01 -3.64 17.88
N TRP A 115 5.84 -3.66 17.26
CA TRP A 115 5.47 -2.81 16.12
C TRP A 115 5.48 -1.30 16.42
N LYS A 116 5.39 -0.92 17.69
CA LYS A 116 5.38 0.47 18.16
C LYS A 116 6.76 0.96 18.58
N LEU A 117 7.74 0.06 18.67
CA LEU A 117 9.10 0.41 19.01
C LEU A 117 9.79 1.12 17.84
N ASN A 118 10.88 1.81 18.14
CA ASN A 118 11.76 2.38 17.12
C ASN A 118 12.60 1.25 16.46
N ILE A 119 11.96 0.46 15.60
CA ILE A 119 12.57 -0.55 14.74
C ILE A 119 12.79 0.01 13.33
N TRP A 120 13.48 -0.70 12.46
CA TRP A 120 13.53 -0.37 11.05
C TRP A 120 12.17 -0.65 10.38
N GLU A 121 11.74 0.17 9.43
CA GLU A 121 10.46 -0.07 8.72
C GLU A 121 10.45 -1.43 7.99
N GLY A 122 11.61 -1.83 7.43
CA GLY A 122 11.75 -3.15 6.82
C GLY A 122 11.65 -4.32 7.79
N ASP A 123 11.98 -4.12 9.08
CA ASP A 123 11.83 -5.17 10.09
C ASP A 123 10.36 -5.57 10.29
N LYS A 124 9.45 -4.62 10.12
CA LYS A 124 8.02 -4.89 10.16
C LYS A 124 7.60 -5.90 9.08
N ILE A 125 8.26 -5.89 7.93
CA ILE A 125 7.98 -6.85 6.84
C ILE A 125 8.30 -8.27 7.32
N PHE A 126 9.51 -8.51 7.83
CA PHE A 126 9.83 -9.88 8.27
C PHE A 126 9.09 -10.28 9.55
N PHE A 127 8.74 -9.37 10.46
CA PHE A 127 7.84 -9.69 11.57
C PHE A 127 6.47 -10.17 11.07
N ARG A 128 5.91 -9.51 10.04
CA ARG A 128 4.68 -9.97 9.40
C ARG A 128 4.84 -11.37 8.80
N LEU A 129 5.94 -11.62 8.07
CA LEU A 129 6.22 -12.94 7.48
C LEU A 129 6.41 -14.04 8.55
N ILE A 130 7.03 -13.69 9.69
CA ILE A 130 7.16 -14.61 10.84
C ILE A 130 5.79 -14.92 11.44
N ASP A 131 4.97 -13.90 11.67
CA ASP A 131 3.63 -14.01 12.23
C ASP A 131 2.68 -14.81 11.31
N GLU A 132 2.83 -14.68 9.99
CA GLU A 132 2.16 -15.48 8.96
C GLU A 132 2.72 -16.89 8.83
N ASN A 133 3.74 -17.21 9.61
CA ASN A 133 4.46 -18.47 9.55
C ASN A 133 4.92 -18.85 8.13
N VAL A 134 5.30 -17.83 7.35
CA VAL A 134 5.86 -18.01 6.01
C VAL A 134 7.08 -18.94 6.12
N PRO A 135 7.23 -19.93 5.23
CA PRO A 135 8.44 -20.74 5.14
C PRO A 135 9.69 -19.90 4.92
N PHE A 136 10.84 -20.53 4.76
CA PHE A 136 12.09 -19.83 4.45
C PHE A 136 11.93 -18.82 3.30
N PHE A 137 12.42 -17.58 3.52
CA PHE A 137 12.32 -16.50 2.54
C PHE A 137 13.65 -15.77 2.33
N SER A 138 13.78 -15.12 1.18
CA SER A 138 14.81 -14.13 0.89
C SER A 138 14.17 -12.75 0.81
N LEU A 139 14.56 -11.84 1.69
CA LEU A 139 14.04 -10.47 1.75
C LEU A 139 15.18 -9.47 1.56
N LYS A 140 15.10 -8.65 0.51
CA LYS A 140 16.07 -7.56 0.31
C LYS A 140 15.42 -6.23 0.68
N LEU A 141 16.09 -5.47 1.53
CA LEU A 141 15.67 -4.16 2.02
C LEU A 141 16.73 -3.13 1.67
N VAL A 142 16.33 -2.07 0.98
CA VAL A 142 17.24 -0.97 0.58
C VAL A 142 16.80 0.31 1.27
N TYR A 143 17.78 0.96 1.92
CA TYR A 143 17.56 2.21 2.64
C TYR A 143 18.36 3.36 2.02
N ASN A 144 17.81 4.56 2.09
CA ASN A 144 18.53 5.78 1.71
C ASN A 144 19.47 6.27 2.81
N GLY A 145 20.23 7.33 2.53
CA GLY A 145 21.21 7.90 3.48
C GLY A 145 20.62 8.49 4.76
N SER A 146 19.30 8.69 4.83
CA SER A 146 18.58 9.11 6.04
C SER A 146 17.94 7.95 6.80
N GLY A 147 18.12 6.70 6.35
CA GLY A 147 17.53 5.51 6.97
C GLY A 147 16.07 5.25 6.59
N GLY A 148 15.54 5.94 5.57
CA GLY A 148 14.22 5.65 5.01
C GLY A 148 14.25 4.45 4.08
N LEU A 149 13.25 3.57 4.19
CA LEU A 149 13.07 2.43 3.28
C LEU A 149 12.74 2.95 1.87
N VAL A 150 13.43 2.44 0.83
CA VAL A 150 13.20 2.84 -0.56
C VAL A 150 12.88 1.67 -1.49
N SER A 151 13.21 0.45 -1.08
CA SER A 151 12.87 -0.76 -1.84
C SER A 151 12.81 -1.97 -0.94
N ALA A 152 11.86 -2.84 -1.19
CA ALA A 152 11.75 -4.17 -0.60
C ALA A 152 11.47 -5.20 -1.69
N VAL A 153 12.18 -6.34 -1.64
CA VAL A 153 12.03 -7.42 -2.62
C VAL A 153 11.93 -8.73 -1.85
N LEU A 154 10.85 -9.47 -2.02
CA LEU A 154 10.60 -10.75 -1.37
C LEU A 154 10.72 -11.89 -2.42
N ASN A 155 11.63 -12.83 -2.20
CA ASN A 155 11.86 -13.98 -3.07
C ASN A 155 12.07 -13.62 -4.55
N GLY A 156 12.67 -12.45 -4.81
CA GLY A 156 12.93 -11.94 -6.15
C GLY A 156 11.84 -11.01 -6.71
N GLU A 157 10.67 -10.94 -6.09
CA GLU A 157 9.56 -10.10 -6.52
C GLU A 157 9.52 -8.77 -5.74
N PRO A 158 9.39 -7.63 -6.42
CA PRO A 158 9.24 -6.33 -5.77
C PRO A 158 7.97 -6.29 -4.89
N MET A 159 8.10 -5.67 -3.72
CA MET A 159 6.98 -5.40 -2.82
C MET A 159 6.49 -3.97 -3.03
N GLU A 160 5.18 -3.78 -2.93
CA GLU A 160 4.56 -2.48 -3.02
C GLU A 160 4.81 -1.66 -1.75
N LEU A 161 5.27 -0.42 -1.92
CA LEU A 161 5.61 0.49 -0.83
C LEU A 161 4.79 1.77 -0.96
N PHE A 162 4.23 2.25 0.13
CA PHE A 162 3.43 3.47 0.22
C PHE A 162 4.15 4.58 0.95
N ASP A 163 3.99 5.82 0.50
CA ASP A 163 4.26 7.01 1.31
C ASP A 163 3.17 7.12 2.39
N ILE A 164 3.57 7.10 3.65
CA ILE A 164 2.63 7.27 4.76
C ILE A 164 2.38 8.76 4.99
N LEU A 165 1.12 9.11 5.17
CA LEU A 165 0.66 10.48 5.39
C LEU A 165 0.43 10.78 6.87
N ASN A 166 0.57 12.05 7.21
CA ASN A 166 0.04 12.64 8.42
C ASN A 166 -1.48 12.85 8.30
N GLU A 167 -2.17 13.11 9.40
CA GLU A 167 -3.62 13.34 9.41
C GLU A 167 -4.06 14.54 8.55
N ASP A 168 -3.18 15.50 8.30
CA ASP A 168 -3.43 16.65 7.41
C ASP A 168 -3.23 16.34 5.92
N GLY A 169 -2.87 15.10 5.58
CA GLY A 169 -2.61 14.64 4.22
C GLY A 169 -1.20 14.97 3.69
N SER A 170 -0.32 15.56 4.50
CA SER A 170 1.08 15.76 4.14
C SER A 170 1.88 14.48 4.31
N LYS A 171 2.94 14.28 3.51
CA LYS A 171 3.84 13.12 3.64
C LYS A 171 4.58 13.16 4.96
N SER A 172 4.54 12.07 5.72
CA SER A 172 5.24 11.93 7.00
C SER A 172 6.75 11.70 6.84
N GLY A 173 7.20 11.34 5.63
CA GLY A 173 8.56 10.90 5.36
C GLY A 173 8.82 9.41 5.66
N ILE A 174 7.80 8.68 6.12
CA ILE A 174 7.85 7.24 6.33
C ILE A 174 7.34 6.54 5.06
N VAL A 175 8.10 5.53 4.62
CA VAL A 175 7.71 4.62 3.54
C VAL A 175 7.45 3.25 4.16
N ARG A 176 6.31 2.64 3.85
CA ARG A 176 5.86 1.38 4.46
C ARG A 176 5.37 0.41 3.41
N GLU A 177 5.62 -0.88 3.62
CA GLU A 177 5.11 -1.93 2.76
C GLU A 177 3.59 -2.07 2.93
N ARG A 178 2.89 -2.37 1.83
CA ARG A 178 1.43 -2.44 1.72
C ARG A 178 0.76 -3.25 2.85
N GLY A 179 1.22 -4.50 3.07
CA GLY A 179 0.63 -5.36 4.09
C GLY A 179 0.82 -4.83 5.50
N VAL A 180 1.94 -4.17 5.77
CA VAL A 180 2.21 -3.49 7.04
C VAL A 180 1.36 -2.22 7.16
N ALA A 181 1.18 -1.45 6.09
CA ALA A 181 0.35 -0.25 6.09
C ALA A 181 -1.11 -0.57 6.43
N HIS A 182 -1.69 -1.59 5.79
CA HIS A 182 -3.06 -2.04 6.07
C HIS A 182 -3.21 -2.71 7.44
N ARG A 183 -2.18 -3.44 7.91
CA ARG A 183 -2.19 -3.98 9.28
C ARG A 183 -2.27 -2.88 10.34
N ASP A 184 -1.50 -1.83 10.15
CA ASP A 184 -1.38 -0.73 11.12
C ASP A 184 -2.45 0.35 10.93
N GLY A 185 -3.24 0.30 9.83
CA GLY A 185 -4.20 1.34 9.46
C GLY A 185 -3.53 2.67 9.12
N SER A 186 -2.34 2.61 8.50
CA SER A 186 -1.57 3.80 8.14
C SER A 186 -2.24 4.56 7.01
N LEU A 187 -2.39 5.88 7.16
CA LEU A 187 -2.92 6.72 6.09
C LEU A 187 -1.96 6.77 4.91
N HIS A 188 -2.46 6.45 3.73
CA HIS A 188 -1.71 6.45 2.48
C HIS A 188 -2.55 6.99 1.31
N GLU A 189 -1.90 7.28 0.18
CA GLU A 189 -2.59 7.83 -0.99
C GLU A 189 -3.06 6.75 -1.95
N THR A 190 -4.24 7.00 -2.53
CA THR A 190 -4.82 6.24 -3.63
C THR A 190 -5.26 7.19 -4.74
N VAL A 191 -5.64 6.62 -5.87
CA VAL A 191 -6.29 7.33 -6.99
C VAL A 191 -7.62 6.67 -7.29
N HIS A 192 -8.63 7.50 -7.49
CA HIS A 192 -9.96 7.12 -7.91
C HIS A 192 -10.29 7.83 -9.22
N THR A 193 -10.67 7.08 -10.24
CA THR A 193 -11.06 7.67 -11.53
C THR A 193 -12.49 7.24 -11.87
N TRP A 194 -13.34 8.24 -12.03
CA TRP A 194 -14.73 8.08 -12.46
C TRP A 194 -14.82 8.35 -13.95
N ILE A 195 -15.25 7.37 -14.73
CA ILE A 195 -15.54 7.54 -16.15
C ILE A 195 -17.01 7.88 -16.31
N VAL A 196 -17.28 9.02 -16.94
CA VAL A 196 -18.64 9.52 -17.15
C VAL A 196 -18.89 9.87 -18.61
N ARG A 197 -20.14 9.76 -19.05
CA ARG A 197 -20.58 10.20 -20.36
C ARG A 197 -21.97 10.85 -20.32
N ARG A 198 -22.31 11.62 -21.34
CA ARG A 198 -23.66 12.15 -21.50
C ARG A 198 -24.62 11.08 -22.01
N ALA A 199 -25.75 10.91 -21.36
CA ALA A 199 -26.76 9.92 -21.70
C ALA A 199 -27.41 10.15 -23.10
N ASP A 200 -27.38 11.39 -23.62
CA ASP A 200 -27.96 11.78 -24.92
C ASP A 200 -27.00 11.53 -26.09
N GLY A 201 -25.91 10.84 -25.89
CA GLY A 201 -24.94 10.53 -26.94
C GLY A 201 -24.17 11.75 -27.49
N TYR A 202 -24.29 12.90 -26.83
CA TYR A 202 -23.53 14.10 -27.15
C TYR A 202 -22.06 13.92 -26.77
N ALA A 203 -21.26 13.56 -27.79
CA ALA A 203 -19.83 13.44 -27.64
C ALA A 203 -19.23 14.82 -27.30
N ASP A 204 -18.65 14.95 -26.13
CA ASP A 204 -17.53 15.86 -25.94
C ASP A 204 -16.31 15.30 -26.71
N ARG A 205 -16.34 15.37 -28.04
CA ARG A 205 -15.15 15.12 -28.82
C ARG A 205 -14.14 16.20 -28.45
N PRO A 206 -12.90 15.84 -28.13
CA PRO A 206 -11.83 16.82 -28.12
C PRO A 206 -11.92 17.65 -29.39
N ALA A 207 -11.69 18.95 -29.29
CA ALA A 207 -11.77 19.89 -30.40
C ALA A 207 -10.63 19.64 -31.38
N ASP A 208 -10.62 18.48 -32.04
CA ASP A 208 -9.73 18.20 -33.14
C ASP A 208 -10.47 17.41 -34.22
N ILE A 209 -10.43 17.99 -35.36
CA ILE A 209 -10.76 17.66 -36.73
C ILE A 209 -11.91 18.55 -37.25
N ARG A 210 -11.45 19.76 -37.68
CA ARG A 210 -11.89 20.53 -38.84
C ARG A 210 -13.32 20.32 -39.33
N GLY A 211 -14.20 21.23 -38.97
CA GLY A 211 -15.17 21.82 -39.93
C GLY A 211 -16.34 20.93 -40.29
N GLN A 212 -17.24 20.63 -39.34
CA GLN A 212 -18.64 20.45 -39.68
C GLN A 212 -19.50 20.98 -38.51
N THR A 213 -20.16 22.11 -38.76
CA THR A 213 -21.17 22.73 -37.90
C THR A 213 -22.51 22.04 -38.15
N ASP A 214 -22.91 21.13 -37.26
CA ASP A 214 -24.32 20.83 -37.01
C ASP A 214 -24.44 20.54 -35.50
N ARG A 215 -24.61 21.60 -34.71
CA ARG A 215 -25.04 21.54 -33.32
C ARG A 215 -26.57 21.66 -33.28
N PRO A 216 -27.31 20.64 -32.79
CA PRO A 216 -28.64 20.89 -32.24
C PRO A 216 -28.46 21.64 -30.92
N ALA A 217 -29.35 22.61 -30.67
CA ALA A 217 -29.33 23.42 -29.47
C ALA A 217 -29.64 22.58 -28.23
N ASP A 218 -28.86 22.81 -27.15
CA ASP A 218 -29.15 22.31 -25.81
C ASP A 218 -30.61 22.58 -25.45
N THR A 219 -31.30 21.56 -24.99
CA THR A 219 -32.66 21.71 -24.47
C THR A 219 -32.59 22.33 -23.08
N PRO A 220 -33.03 23.59 -22.88
CA PRO A 220 -33.01 24.21 -21.56
C PRO A 220 -34.02 23.50 -20.66
N GLY A 221 -33.60 22.97 -19.52
CA GLY A 221 -34.56 22.53 -18.51
C GLY A 221 -34.16 21.33 -17.63
N GLN A 222 -32.96 20.82 -17.75
CA GLN A 222 -32.52 19.74 -16.86
C GLN A 222 -31.63 20.30 -15.71
N THR A 223 -32.25 20.52 -14.55
CA THR A 223 -31.57 20.93 -13.32
C THR A 223 -31.57 19.76 -12.35
N GLY A 224 -30.39 19.36 -11.89
CA GLY A 224 -30.18 18.30 -10.92
C GLY A 224 -28.73 17.79 -10.99
N LYS A 225 -28.13 17.48 -9.84
CA LYS A 225 -26.78 16.96 -9.74
C LYS A 225 -26.66 15.66 -10.56
N GLY A 226 -25.84 15.66 -11.61
CA GLY A 226 -25.59 14.49 -12.44
C GLY A 226 -26.69 14.12 -13.44
N LYS A 227 -27.79 14.89 -13.52
CA LYS A 227 -28.91 14.58 -14.44
C LYS A 227 -28.47 14.61 -15.90
N GLY A 228 -28.80 13.55 -16.65
CA GLY A 228 -28.40 13.36 -18.05
C GLY A 228 -26.96 12.88 -18.21
N TRP A 229 -26.34 12.39 -17.13
CA TRP A 229 -25.05 11.72 -17.15
C TRP A 229 -25.21 10.22 -16.87
N GLU A 230 -24.33 9.43 -17.42
CA GLU A 230 -24.10 8.03 -17.05
C GLU A 230 -22.69 7.89 -16.47
N VAL A 231 -22.56 7.01 -15.49
CA VAL A 231 -21.31 6.64 -14.84
C VAL A 231 -20.96 5.19 -15.17
N LEU A 232 -19.70 4.93 -15.44
CA LEU A 232 -19.17 3.58 -15.58
C LEU A 232 -18.87 3.02 -14.20
N LEU A 233 -19.43 1.88 -13.85
CA LEU A 233 -19.09 1.12 -12.66
C LEU A 233 -18.31 -0.13 -13.06
N GLN A 234 -17.28 -0.48 -12.32
CA GLN A 234 -16.66 -1.79 -12.40
C GLN A 234 -17.31 -2.75 -11.40
N LYS A 235 -17.40 -4.02 -11.76
CA LYS A 235 -17.73 -5.10 -10.84
C LYS A 235 -16.44 -5.78 -10.44
N ARG A 236 -16.11 -5.75 -9.16
CA ARG A 236 -14.89 -6.36 -8.60
C ARG A 236 -14.88 -7.86 -8.84
N SER A 237 -13.70 -8.38 -9.19
CA SER A 237 -13.51 -9.82 -9.38
C SER A 237 -13.90 -10.61 -8.14
N ALA A 238 -14.51 -11.78 -8.34
CA ALA A 238 -14.91 -12.69 -7.25
C ALA A 238 -13.72 -13.26 -6.46
N ILE A 239 -12.50 -13.14 -6.97
CA ILE A 239 -11.26 -13.61 -6.32
C ILE A 239 -10.55 -12.53 -5.51
N LYS A 240 -11.06 -11.28 -5.50
CA LYS A 240 -10.47 -10.20 -4.68
C LYS A 240 -10.67 -10.46 -3.19
N ASP A 241 -9.66 -10.12 -2.40
CA ASP A 241 -9.70 -10.27 -0.94
C ASP A 241 -10.73 -9.36 -0.27
N SER A 242 -10.95 -8.15 -0.83
CA SER A 242 -11.90 -7.17 -0.29
C SER A 242 -13.09 -6.97 -1.22
N ASN A 243 -14.31 -6.96 -0.67
CA ASN A 243 -15.57 -6.68 -1.37
C ASN A 243 -15.74 -7.44 -2.71
N PRO A 244 -15.52 -8.78 -2.78
CA PRO A 244 -15.63 -9.52 -4.03
C PRO A 244 -17.05 -9.43 -4.61
N GLY A 245 -17.15 -9.18 -5.93
CA GLY A 245 -18.42 -9.13 -6.65
C GLY A 245 -19.26 -7.88 -6.39
N CYS A 246 -18.81 -6.93 -5.58
CA CYS A 246 -19.46 -5.63 -5.42
C CYS A 246 -19.17 -4.71 -6.61
N TYR A 247 -20.08 -3.79 -6.88
CA TYR A 247 -19.81 -2.67 -7.77
C TYR A 247 -18.92 -1.64 -7.07
N ASP A 248 -18.05 -1.04 -7.85
CA ASP A 248 -17.08 -0.06 -7.42
C ASP A 248 -16.98 1.08 -8.42
N ILE A 249 -16.22 2.10 -8.12
CA ILE A 249 -15.90 3.21 -9.03
C ILE A 249 -15.27 2.67 -10.32
N SER A 250 -15.09 3.51 -11.35
CA SER A 250 -14.63 3.02 -12.65
C SER A 250 -13.25 2.39 -12.61
N SER A 251 -12.29 3.04 -11.92
CA SER A 251 -10.95 2.52 -11.68
C SER A 251 -10.36 3.08 -10.39
N ALA A 252 -9.67 2.27 -9.61
CA ALA A 252 -9.08 2.64 -8.35
C ALA A 252 -7.78 1.89 -8.08
N GLY A 253 -6.78 2.59 -7.58
CA GLY A 253 -5.52 1.94 -7.23
C GLY A 253 -4.71 2.69 -6.20
N HIS A 254 -3.73 1.99 -5.62
CA HIS A 254 -2.78 2.57 -4.68
C HIS A 254 -1.67 3.33 -5.41
N LEU A 255 -1.16 4.35 -4.75
CA LEU A 255 0.04 5.05 -5.20
C LEU A 255 1.28 4.44 -4.54
N SER A 256 2.20 3.97 -5.35
CA SER A 256 3.51 3.57 -4.89
C SER A 256 4.30 4.79 -4.38
N SER A 257 5.22 4.56 -3.45
CA SER A 257 6.05 5.64 -2.90
C SER A 257 6.78 6.39 -4.01
N GLY A 258 6.56 7.70 -4.06
CA GLY A 258 7.12 8.60 -5.07
C GLY A 258 6.27 8.79 -6.33
N ASP A 259 5.15 8.07 -6.48
CA ASP A 259 4.25 8.25 -7.62
C ASP A 259 3.62 9.65 -7.63
N ILE A 260 3.33 10.13 -8.84
CA ILE A 260 2.51 11.32 -9.06
C ILE A 260 1.06 10.86 -9.23
N PRO A 261 0.08 11.44 -8.51
CA PRO A 261 -1.30 10.94 -8.51
C PRO A 261 -1.93 10.81 -9.90
N LEU A 262 -1.72 11.76 -10.79
CA LEU A 262 -2.26 11.70 -12.16
C LEU A 262 -1.65 10.55 -12.97
N ASP A 263 -0.33 10.33 -12.85
CA ASP A 263 0.35 9.23 -13.53
C ASP A 263 -0.16 7.87 -13.01
N GLY A 264 -0.40 7.78 -11.69
CA GLY A 264 -1.03 6.63 -11.06
C GLY A 264 -2.44 6.37 -11.61
N ALA A 265 -3.28 7.40 -11.72
CA ALA A 265 -4.63 7.29 -12.27
C ALA A 265 -4.63 6.78 -13.72
N LEU A 266 -3.73 7.30 -14.57
CA LEU A 266 -3.58 6.85 -15.95
C LEU A 266 -3.07 5.40 -16.05
N ARG A 267 -2.18 5.01 -15.16
CA ARG A 267 -1.68 3.63 -15.06
C ARG A 267 -2.82 2.66 -14.72
N GLU A 268 -3.59 2.94 -13.67
CA GLU A 268 -4.69 2.09 -13.22
C GLU A 268 -5.79 1.96 -14.30
N LEU A 269 -6.15 3.07 -14.96
CA LEU A 269 -7.10 3.03 -16.10
C LEU A 269 -6.63 2.08 -17.19
N LYS A 270 -5.34 2.08 -17.50
CA LYS A 270 -4.76 1.20 -18.52
C LYS A 270 -4.67 -0.25 -18.06
N GLU A 271 -4.26 -0.49 -16.81
CA GLU A 271 -4.08 -1.83 -16.25
C GLU A 271 -5.42 -2.53 -16.02
N GLU A 272 -6.37 -1.87 -15.34
CA GLU A 272 -7.66 -2.46 -14.98
C GLU A 272 -8.64 -2.55 -16.15
N LEU A 273 -8.71 -1.51 -16.99
CA LEU A 273 -9.74 -1.35 -18.03
C LEU A 273 -9.20 -1.33 -19.46
N GLY A 274 -7.87 -1.27 -19.68
CA GLY A 274 -7.27 -1.10 -20.98
C GLY A 274 -7.47 0.27 -21.61
N VAL A 275 -7.88 1.28 -20.82
CA VAL A 275 -8.15 2.64 -21.29
C VAL A 275 -6.86 3.44 -21.35
N GLU A 276 -6.48 3.89 -22.55
CA GLU A 276 -5.38 4.86 -22.75
C GLU A 276 -5.97 6.28 -22.75
N ALA A 277 -5.82 6.99 -21.63
CA ALA A 277 -6.24 8.38 -21.48
C ALA A 277 -5.02 9.31 -21.47
N PHE A 278 -5.24 10.58 -21.84
CA PHE A 278 -4.21 11.62 -21.75
C PHE A 278 -4.41 12.46 -20.46
N PRO A 279 -3.34 13.05 -19.93
CA PRO A 279 -3.42 13.89 -18.73
C PRO A 279 -4.48 15.00 -18.80
N GLU A 280 -4.64 15.60 -19.99
CA GLU A 280 -5.60 16.68 -20.26
C GLU A 280 -7.08 16.23 -20.24
N ASP A 281 -7.35 14.94 -20.38
CA ASP A 281 -8.70 14.36 -20.37
C ASP A 281 -9.15 14.02 -18.94
N CYS A 282 -8.20 13.92 -18.00
CA CYS A 282 -8.46 13.62 -16.59
C CYS A 282 -8.62 14.91 -15.78
N HIS A 283 -9.80 15.16 -15.27
CA HIS A 283 -10.11 16.34 -14.49
C HIS A 283 -10.05 16.06 -13.00
N TYR A 284 -9.15 16.73 -12.29
CA TYR A 284 -9.05 16.62 -10.84
C TYR A 284 -10.26 17.24 -10.14
N VAL A 285 -10.90 16.47 -9.27
CA VAL A 285 -12.10 16.87 -8.53
C VAL A 285 -11.76 17.32 -7.11
N GLY A 286 -10.89 16.59 -6.44
CA GLY A 286 -10.52 16.85 -5.06
C GLY A 286 -9.93 15.61 -4.38
N LYS A 287 -9.79 15.69 -3.05
CA LYS A 287 -9.40 14.54 -2.22
C LYS A 287 -10.60 14.03 -1.44
N HIS A 288 -10.71 12.71 -1.35
CA HIS A 288 -11.69 12.02 -0.51
C HIS A 288 -10.96 11.20 0.56
N ARG A 289 -11.45 11.17 1.79
CA ARG A 289 -10.93 10.35 2.89
C ARG A 289 -11.81 9.13 3.09
N GLY A 290 -11.30 7.95 2.75
CA GLY A 290 -11.95 6.67 2.97
C GLY A 290 -11.37 5.91 4.16
N THR A 291 -12.22 5.22 4.91
CA THR A 291 -11.76 4.26 5.94
C THR A 291 -12.64 3.03 5.91
N PHE A 292 -12.01 1.87 5.90
CA PHE A 292 -12.70 0.59 5.93
C PHE A 292 -11.97 -0.40 6.85
N GLN A 293 -12.71 -1.22 7.57
CA GLN A 293 -12.13 -2.25 8.42
C GLN A 293 -12.95 -3.53 8.29
N ALA A 294 -12.26 -4.63 8.02
CA ALA A 294 -12.87 -5.95 7.96
C ALA A 294 -11.87 -7.06 8.32
N PRO A 295 -12.33 -8.20 8.83
CA PRO A 295 -11.49 -9.35 8.99
C PRO A 295 -11.28 -10.07 7.65
N PHE A 296 -10.02 -10.15 7.18
CA PHE A 296 -9.62 -10.96 6.05
C PHE A 296 -8.64 -12.05 6.50
N HIS A 297 -8.86 -13.29 6.07
CA HIS A 297 -8.03 -14.44 6.43
C HIS A 297 -7.71 -14.55 7.94
N GLY A 298 -8.69 -14.18 8.80
CA GLY A 298 -8.55 -14.23 10.26
C GLY A 298 -7.77 -13.07 10.88
N ARG A 299 -7.44 -12.04 10.13
CA ARG A 299 -6.76 -10.81 10.59
C ARG A 299 -7.60 -9.58 10.27
N MET A 300 -7.45 -8.53 11.07
CA MET A 300 -8.06 -7.24 10.76
C MET A 300 -7.26 -6.54 9.66
N PHE A 301 -7.96 -6.20 8.61
CA PHE A 301 -7.50 -5.32 7.54
C PHE A 301 -8.05 -3.93 7.84
N HIS A 302 -7.18 -2.95 7.83
CA HIS A 302 -7.53 -1.55 8.07
C HIS A 302 -7.16 -0.76 6.82
N ASP A 303 -8.13 -0.36 6.08
CA ASP A 303 -7.97 0.56 4.98
C ASP A 303 -8.16 1.99 5.47
N ASN A 304 -7.20 2.87 5.17
CA ASN A 304 -7.20 4.26 5.60
C ASN A 304 -6.55 5.08 4.50
N GLU A 305 -7.37 5.60 3.61
CA GLU A 305 -6.94 6.17 2.34
C GLU A 305 -7.26 7.65 2.22
N LEU A 306 -6.40 8.35 1.51
CA LEU A 306 -6.65 9.68 0.99
C LEU A 306 -6.61 9.62 -0.53
N SER A 307 -7.79 9.48 -1.15
CA SER A 307 -7.93 9.26 -2.57
C SER A 307 -7.87 10.57 -3.34
N ASN A 308 -7.01 10.65 -4.34
CA ASN A 308 -7.00 11.72 -5.32
C ASN A 308 -8.05 11.38 -6.40
N VAL A 309 -9.15 12.12 -6.43
CA VAL A 309 -10.32 11.81 -7.24
C VAL A 309 -10.27 12.56 -8.56
N TYR A 310 -10.44 11.82 -9.65
CA TYR A 310 -10.45 12.32 -11.03
C TYR A 310 -11.74 11.94 -11.74
N ILE A 311 -12.12 12.72 -12.73
CA ILE A 311 -13.15 12.40 -13.71
C ILE A 311 -12.52 12.34 -15.10
N LEU A 312 -12.80 11.26 -15.81
CA LEU A 312 -12.52 11.09 -17.23
C LEU A 312 -13.84 11.15 -17.99
N THR A 313 -13.99 12.11 -18.90
CA THR A 313 -15.15 12.20 -19.76
C THR A 313 -14.87 11.53 -21.11
N GLY A 314 -15.69 10.58 -21.51
CA GLY A 314 -15.50 9.89 -22.80
C GLY A 314 -16.65 8.98 -23.16
N HIS A 315 -16.76 8.68 -24.46
CA HIS A 315 -17.68 7.67 -24.98
C HIS A 315 -16.89 6.39 -25.24
N PHE A 316 -17.08 5.44 -24.34
CA PHE A 316 -16.54 4.09 -24.47
C PHE A 316 -17.71 3.12 -24.57
N ASP A 317 -17.69 2.22 -25.54
CA ASP A 317 -18.59 1.09 -25.56
C ASP A 317 -18.06 -0.02 -24.65
N GLU A 318 -18.94 -0.77 -23.97
CA GLU A 318 -18.54 -1.80 -23.01
C GLU A 318 -17.59 -2.86 -23.59
N HIS A 319 -17.66 -3.11 -24.89
CA HIS A 319 -16.79 -4.06 -25.61
C HIS A 319 -15.38 -3.51 -25.95
N GLU A 320 -15.15 -2.22 -25.77
CA GLU A 320 -13.83 -1.59 -25.99
C GLU A 320 -12.89 -1.75 -24.79
N PHE A 321 -13.43 -2.11 -23.62
CA PHE A 321 -12.62 -2.33 -22.44
C PHE A 321 -11.87 -3.67 -22.49
N SER A 322 -10.60 -3.64 -22.11
CA SER A 322 -9.76 -4.81 -21.90
C SER A 322 -9.54 -5.01 -20.40
N LEU A 323 -10.40 -5.80 -19.80
CA LEU A 323 -10.44 -5.95 -18.34
C LEU A 323 -9.31 -6.85 -17.81
N GLN A 324 -8.68 -6.42 -16.73
CA GLN A 324 -7.78 -7.26 -15.94
C GLN A 324 -8.62 -8.22 -15.07
N GLU A 325 -8.80 -9.45 -15.51
CA GLU A 325 -9.72 -10.44 -14.90
C GLU A 325 -9.46 -10.71 -13.42
N SER A 326 -8.22 -10.52 -12.94
CA SER A 326 -7.89 -10.65 -11.51
C SER A 326 -8.49 -9.52 -10.66
N GLU A 327 -8.75 -8.34 -11.26
CA GLU A 327 -9.25 -7.15 -10.58
C GLU A 327 -10.72 -6.89 -10.89
N VAL A 328 -11.09 -6.95 -12.17
CA VAL A 328 -12.39 -6.54 -12.70
C VAL A 328 -13.09 -7.69 -13.41
N GLU A 329 -14.30 -8.08 -12.95
CA GLU A 329 -15.13 -9.11 -13.56
C GLU A 329 -15.87 -8.56 -14.80
N SER A 330 -16.40 -7.35 -14.69
CA SER A 330 -17.19 -6.69 -15.74
C SER A 330 -17.31 -5.20 -15.49
N VAL A 331 -17.70 -4.45 -16.50
CA VAL A 331 -18.07 -3.03 -16.40
C VAL A 331 -19.53 -2.83 -16.82
N ARG A 332 -20.13 -1.74 -16.35
CA ARG A 332 -21.52 -1.41 -16.65
C ARG A 332 -21.73 0.09 -16.59
N TRP A 333 -22.39 0.63 -17.61
CA TRP A 333 -22.92 1.97 -17.58
C TRP A 333 -24.24 2.04 -16.79
N MET A 334 -24.39 3.06 -15.97
CA MET A 334 -25.60 3.32 -15.19
C MET A 334 -25.93 4.80 -15.22
N ASP A 335 -27.23 5.13 -15.33
CA ASP A 335 -27.69 6.52 -15.14
C ASP A 335 -27.24 7.02 -13.77
N PHE A 336 -26.70 8.25 -13.71
CA PHE A 336 -26.08 8.80 -12.52
C PHE A 336 -27.07 8.94 -11.36
N GLU A 337 -28.31 9.40 -11.64
CA GLU A 337 -29.33 9.56 -10.61
C GLU A 337 -29.87 8.21 -10.11
N GLU A 338 -29.98 7.24 -11.01
CA GLU A 338 -30.38 5.88 -10.65
C GLU A 338 -29.27 5.22 -9.79
N CYS A 339 -27.99 5.43 -10.13
CA CYS A 339 -26.86 4.95 -9.34
C CYS A 339 -26.88 5.56 -7.94
N ARG A 340 -27.04 6.89 -7.84
CA ARG A 340 -27.16 7.61 -6.56
C ARG A 340 -28.27 7.04 -5.71
N ARG A 341 -29.44 6.86 -6.29
CA ARG A 341 -30.61 6.30 -5.58
C ARG A 341 -30.31 4.90 -5.05
N GLN A 342 -29.75 4.02 -5.88
CA GLN A 342 -29.45 2.65 -5.49
C GLN A 342 -28.35 2.55 -4.42
N ILE A 343 -27.35 3.43 -4.44
CA ILE A 343 -26.32 3.53 -3.39
C ILE A 343 -26.99 3.94 -2.08
N HIS A 344 -27.76 5.02 -2.09
CA HIS A 344 -28.44 5.55 -0.90
C HIS A 344 -29.43 4.54 -0.28
N GLU A 345 -30.20 3.83 -1.10
CA GLU A 345 -31.15 2.80 -0.66
C GLU A 345 -30.50 1.47 -0.27
N GLY A 346 -29.18 1.30 -0.56
CA GLY A 346 -28.46 0.05 -0.33
C GLY A 346 -28.95 -1.11 -1.19
N THR A 347 -29.56 -0.82 -2.35
CA THR A 347 -30.09 -1.84 -3.29
C THR A 347 -29.06 -2.29 -4.31
N LEU A 348 -28.00 -1.52 -4.53
CA LEU A 348 -26.81 -1.91 -5.31
C LEU A 348 -25.77 -2.54 -4.37
N PRO A 349 -25.34 -3.80 -4.58
CA PRO A 349 -24.17 -4.33 -3.86
C PRO A 349 -22.92 -3.56 -4.27
N ASN A 350 -22.44 -2.66 -3.44
CA ASN A 350 -21.32 -1.78 -3.78
C ASN A 350 -20.39 -1.53 -2.59
N CYS A 351 -19.19 -0.99 -2.88
CA CYS A 351 -18.24 -0.48 -1.91
C CYS A 351 -17.91 1.01 -2.14
N ILE A 352 -18.78 1.72 -2.82
CA ILE A 352 -18.67 3.14 -3.15
C ILE A 352 -18.99 3.98 -1.92
N TYR A 353 -18.17 4.99 -1.63
CA TYR A 353 -18.48 5.99 -0.61
C TYR A 353 -19.50 7.00 -1.14
N GLU A 354 -20.62 7.15 -0.42
CA GLU A 354 -21.74 8.01 -0.85
C GLU A 354 -21.31 9.48 -0.94
N ASP A 355 -20.49 9.96 -0.03
CA ASP A 355 -19.97 11.32 -0.01
C ASP A 355 -18.97 11.59 -1.16
N GLU A 356 -18.19 10.62 -1.59
CA GLU A 356 -17.38 10.73 -2.81
C GLU A 356 -18.27 10.79 -4.05
N PHE A 357 -19.30 9.96 -4.11
CA PHE A 357 -20.26 9.97 -5.23
C PHE A 357 -20.96 11.33 -5.34
N GLU A 358 -21.37 11.93 -4.22
CA GLU A 358 -21.94 13.28 -4.18
C GLU A 358 -20.94 14.36 -4.67
N MET A 359 -19.64 14.21 -4.34
CA MET A 359 -18.60 15.11 -4.84
C MET A 359 -18.49 15.08 -6.37
N ILE A 360 -18.68 13.89 -6.99
CA ILE A 360 -18.75 13.77 -8.45
C ILE A 360 -19.99 14.48 -9.00
N GLY A 361 -21.16 14.32 -8.39
CA GLY A 361 -22.39 15.02 -8.76
C GLY A 361 -22.23 16.54 -8.74
N ASP A 362 -21.64 17.08 -7.69
CA ASP A 362 -21.35 18.51 -7.54
C ASP A 362 -20.37 19.03 -8.62
N TYR A 363 -19.39 18.22 -9.02
CA TYR A 363 -18.48 18.56 -10.11
C TYR A 363 -19.24 18.61 -11.45
N LEU A 364 -20.04 17.60 -11.77
CA LEU A 364 -20.81 17.53 -13.03
C LEU A 364 -21.79 18.68 -13.17
N GLU A 365 -22.45 19.10 -12.08
CA GLU A 365 -23.35 20.26 -12.08
C GLU A 365 -22.61 21.55 -12.41
N ARG A 366 -21.45 21.79 -11.77
CA ARG A 366 -20.61 22.96 -12.06
C ARG A 366 -20.06 22.97 -13.48
N PHE A 367 -19.67 21.79 -13.99
CA PHE A 367 -19.18 21.63 -15.36
C PHE A 367 -20.25 22.00 -16.40
N CYS A 368 -21.50 21.60 -16.19
CA CYS A 368 -22.63 22.00 -17.04
C CYS A 368 -22.88 23.52 -16.99
N ALA A 369 -22.86 24.13 -15.79
CA ALA A 369 -23.13 25.55 -15.63
C ALA A 369 -22.07 26.45 -16.33
N GLN A 370 -20.81 26.04 -16.33
CA GLN A 370 -19.73 26.79 -16.99
C GLN A 370 -19.88 26.77 -18.52
N ARG A 371 -20.34 25.69 -19.12
CA ARG A 371 -20.55 25.60 -20.56
C ARG A 371 -21.84 26.31 -21.02
N GLY A 372 -22.88 26.37 -20.18
CA GLY A 372 -24.10 27.11 -20.47
C GLY A 372 -23.94 28.63 -20.50
N ASN A 373 -22.84 29.18 -19.93
CA ASN A 373 -22.51 30.60 -19.94
C ASN A 373 -21.60 31.03 -21.12
N LEU A 374 -21.16 30.10 -21.96
CA LEU A 374 -20.29 30.34 -23.12
C LEU A 374 -21.04 30.23 -24.46
N GLY A 375 -22.38 30.09 -24.41
CA GLY A 375 -23.26 29.96 -25.59
C GLY A 375 -24.02 31.25 -25.92
#